data_ba78e05cfe237422c17e22c7e2eaa4be
#
_entry.id   ba78e05cfe237422c17e22c7e2eaa4be
#
_cell.length_a   1.000
_cell.length_b   1.000
_cell.length_c   1.000
_cell.angle_alpha   90.00
_cell.angle_beta   90.00
_cell.angle_gamma   90.00
#
_symmetry.space_group_name_H-M   'P 1'
#
loop_
_entity.id
_entity.type
_entity.pdbx_description
1 polymer ?
#
loop_
_entity_poly.entity_id
_entity_poly.type
_entity_poly.pdbx_seq_one_letter_code
_entity_poly.pdbx_strand_id
1 'polypeptide(L)'
;MKYIHSSPWILAVSVLIAGSSAVMADNWPQWRGPGNDCVSNEKNVPAEWGEKNNVAWKLPLPGMGSGTPVVWGDHIFLTAEDNKDLYALCVSTTGKELWKRDIGPSDGKKGRNESNEASPSPSTDGKRAYFFFGTGDLACFDFDGNEVWIINVQDRYGQMVFQHGGIHATPVLHGDRLYLQLLNRNGTFVVALNKADGKEVWKISRESDGVGEGKEVYASPTIGRNGHEEYLIVHGNDYATAHSLKDGSEIWRVGGLNDKQNYNRQFRFVTSPTATADVIVVPSCKGGPVLGIKPDATGLVGADSSAKLWRYNKTPDVCSPLVADGLVYLCGDGVLACIDAKTGQEYYKERTHSGIFRGSPVYADGKVYLTCQDGTVTVVKAGKTFEVVATNELSDSINATPVVANAHIYIRGWNSLYAIGK
;
A
#
# COMPACT_ATOMS: atom_id res chain seq x y z
N MET A 1 45.43 76.03 -16.85
CA MET A 1 45.28 74.93 -15.85
C MET A 1 44.05 74.14 -16.24
N LYS A 2 44.24 72.92 -16.80
CA LYS A 2 43.16 72.01 -17.16
C LYS A 2 43.11 70.88 -16.10
N TYR A 3 41.98 70.79 -15.41
CA TYR A 3 41.75 69.67 -14.47
C TYR A 3 41.24 68.46 -15.23
N ILE A 4 41.93 67.34 -15.12
CA ILE A 4 41.54 66.05 -15.64
C ILE A 4 40.79 65.31 -14.51
N HIS A 5 39.48 65.04 -14.72
CA HIS A 5 38.71 64.20 -13.82
C HIS A 5 38.88 62.75 -14.23
N SER A 6 39.46 61.92 -13.38
CA SER A 6 39.51 60.48 -13.50
C SER A 6 38.33 59.84 -12.73
N SER A 7 37.44 59.23 -13.46
CA SER A 7 36.36 58.40 -12.89
C SER A 7 36.87 56.99 -12.57
N PRO A 8 36.61 56.42 -11.40
CA PRO A 8 36.94 55.03 -11.11
C PRO A 8 35.82 54.10 -11.66
N TRP A 9 36.22 53.14 -12.48
CA TRP A 9 35.35 52.04 -12.91
C TRP A 9 35.21 51.04 -11.73
N ILE A 10 33.95 50.88 -11.21
CA ILE A 10 33.61 49.83 -10.25
C ILE A 10 33.23 48.59 -11.04
N LEU A 11 34.07 47.57 -10.99
CA LEU A 11 33.76 46.23 -11.52
C LEU A 11 32.80 45.53 -10.54
N ALA A 12 31.54 45.42 -10.90
CA ALA A 12 30.58 44.60 -10.15
C ALA A 12 30.80 43.13 -10.54
N VAL A 13 31.34 42.34 -9.63
CA VAL A 13 31.43 40.88 -9.73
C VAL A 13 30.07 40.28 -9.28
N SER A 14 29.27 39.88 -10.24
CA SER A 14 28.07 39.13 -9.96
C SER A 14 28.41 37.67 -9.62
N VAL A 15 28.36 37.33 -8.34
CA VAL A 15 28.43 35.93 -7.89
C VAL A 15 27.09 35.25 -8.18
N LEU A 16 27.05 34.44 -9.22
CA LEU A 16 25.95 33.51 -9.46
C LEU A 16 26.02 32.42 -8.39
N ILE A 17 25.20 32.54 -7.35
CA ILE A 17 24.92 31.44 -6.42
C ILE A 17 24.00 30.47 -7.18
N ALA A 18 24.56 29.41 -7.74
CA ALA A 18 23.79 28.27 -8.20
C ALA A 18 23.17 27.59 -6.97
N GLY A 19 21.95 27.98 -6.66
CA GLY A 19 21.13 27.27 -5.69
C GLY A 19 20.88 25.86 -6.21
N SER A 20 21.60 24.87 -5.71
CA SER A 20 21.21 23.48 -5.82
C SER A 20 19.86 23.34 -5.09
N SER A 21 18.76 23.27 -5.85
CA SER A 21 17.50 22.82 -5.32
C SER A 21 17.75 21.40 -4.81
N ALA A 22 17.87 21.23 -3.51
CA ALA A 22 17.82 19.91 -2.91
C ALA A 22 16.48 19.32 -3.35
N VAL A 23 16.51 18.32 -4.22
CA VAL A 23 15.33 17.49 -4.52
C VAL A 23 14.98 16.89 -3.17
N MET A 24 13.88 17.36 -2.59
CA MET A 24 13.32 16.74 -1.38
C MET A 24 12.96 15.33 -1.80
N ALA A 25 13.70 14.37 -1.25
CA ALA A 25 13.44 12.97 -1.50
C ALA A 25 12.01 12.62 -1.07
N ASP A 26 11.29 11.90 -1.90
CA ASP A 26 9.90 11.53 -1.62
C ASP A 26 9.86 10.54 -0.45
N ASN A 27 9.01 10.83 0.54
CA ASN A 27 8.70 9.89 1.61
C ASN A 27 7.70 8.84 1.13
N TRP A 28 7.73 7.67 1.75
CA TRP A 28 6.74 6.60 1.54
C TRP A 28 6.02 6.30 2.86
N PRO A 29 5.03 7.12 3.26
CA PRO A 29 4.53 7.17 4.64
C PRO A 29 3.59 6.05 5.03
N GLN A 30 3.12 5.24 4.11
CA GLN A 30 2.19 4.13 4.36
C GLN A 30 2.28 3.08 3.24
N TRP A 31 1.60 1.94 3.39
CA TRP A 31 1.71 0.77 2.52
C TRP A 31 1.77 1.08 1.02
N ARG A 32 0.95 2.01 0.54
CA ARG A 32 0.87 2.35 -0.89
C ARG A 32 1.42 3.75 -1.21
N GLY A 33 2.32 4.24 -0.37
CA GLY A 33 2.98 5.51 -0.58
C GLY A 33 2.13 6.74 -0.25
N PRO A 34 2.59 7.93 -0.67
CA PRO A 34 1.98 9.20 -0.28
C PRO A 34 0.55 9.39 -0.82
N GLY A 35 0.29 8.91 -2.04
CA GLY A 35 -1.03 8.93 -2.67
C GLY A 35 -1.94 7.76 -2.28
N ASN A 36 -1.43 6.79 -1.55
CA ASN A 36 -2.09 5.50 -1.31
C ASN A 36 -2.46 4.75 -2.61
N ASP A 37 -1.64 4.88 -3.64
CA ASP A 37 -1.87 4.42 -5.02
C ASP A 37 -0.71 3.61 -5.62
N CYS A 38 0.39 3.40 -4.87
CA CYS A 38 1.63 2.76 -5.31
C CYS A 38 2.38 3.55 -6.41
N VAL A 39 2.25 4.87 -6.44
CA VAL A 39 2.93 5.74 -7.40
C VAL A 39 4.01 6.56 -6.69
N SER A 40 5.24 6.55 -7.22
CA SER A 40 6.35 7.42 -6.82
C SER A 40 6.66 8.44 -7.91
N ASN A 41 6.98 9.65 -7.50
CA ASN A 41 7.49 10.71 -8.38
C ASN A 41 9.01 10.69 -8.54
N GLU A 42 9.70 9.82 -7.83
CA GLU A 42 11.16 9.64 -7.88
C GLU A 42 11.65 9.39 -9.30
N LYS A 43 12.81 9.94 -9.62
CA LYS A 43 13.48 9.79 -10.90
C LYS A 43 14.81 9.06 -10.75
N ASN A 44 15.30 8.52 -11.85
CA ASN A 44 16.55 7.73 -11.89
C ASN A 44 16.50 6.48 -10.99
N VAL A 45 15.31 5.92 -10.81
CA VAL A 45 15.09 4.70 -10.03
C VAL A 45 15.74 3.52 -10.74
N PRO A 46 16.54 2.68 -10.05
CA PRO A 46 17.22 1.52 -10.64
C PRO A 46 16.24 0.58 -11.35
N ALA A 47 16.60 0.13 -12.55
CA ALA A 47 15.89 -0.93 -13.26
C ALA A 47 16.61 -2.28 -13.14
N GLU A 48 17.93 -2.26 -13.03
CA GLU A 48 18.77 -3.46 -13.03
C GLU A 48 19.59 -3.56 -11.74
N TRP A 49 19.56 -4.74 -11.14
CA TRP A 49 20.36 -5.09 -9.97
C TRP A 49 20.53 -6.62 -9.85
N GLY A 50 21.40 -7.03 -8.95
CA GLY A 50 21.61 -8.40 -8.53
C GLY A 50 22.39 -8.37 -7.22
N GLU A 51 22.53 -9.49 -6.52
CA GLU A 51 23.14 -9.53 -5.19
C GLU A 51 24.51 -8.84 -5.05
N LYS A 52 25.25 -8.71 -6.15
CA LYS A 52 26.58 -8.08 -6.19
C LYS A 52 26.62 -6.76 -6.97
N ASN A 53 25.46 -6.29 -7.45
CA ASN A 53 25.37 -5.09 -8.28
C ASN A 53 24.14 -4.28 -7.92
N ASN A 54 24.32 -3.00 -7.65
CA ASN A 54 23.25 -2.05 -7.29
C ASN A 54 22.42 -2.43 -6.03
N VAL A 55 22.92 -3.32 -5.17
CA VAL A 55 22.41 -3.51 -3.81
C VAL A 55 23.28 -2.69 -2.88
N ALA A 56 22.77 -1.57 -2.39
CA ALA A 56 23.50 -0.70 -1.46
C ALA A 56 23.77 -1.41 -0.13
N TRP A 57 22.78 -2.12 0.38
CA TRP A 57 22.89 -2.95 1.58
C TRP A 57 21.78 -3.99 1.67
N LYS A 58 22.05 -5.03 2.47
CA LYS A 58 21.10 -6.08 2.90
C LYS A 58 21.18 -6.17 4.42
N LEU A 59 20.06 -6.02 5.10
CA LEU A 59 19.93 -6.15 6.54
C LEU A 59 19.11 -7.39 6.90
N PRO A 60 19.66 -8.40 7.59
CA PRO A 60 18.88 -9.47 8.20
C PRO A 60 17.90 -8.91 9.24
N LEU A 61 16.66 -9.38 9.21
CA LEU A 61 15.62 -8.98 10.14
C LEU A 61 15.50 -9.99 11.30
N PRO A 62 15.08 -9.55 12.49
CA PRO A 62 14.96 -10.44 13.66
C PRO A 62 13.86 -11.50 13.53
N GLY A 63 13.00 -11.35 12.52
CA GLY A 63 11.91 -12.27 12.27
C GLY A 63 11.27 -12.06 10.90
N MET A 64 10.32 -12.91 10.59
CA MET A 64 9.59 -12.91 9.33
C MET A 64 8.53 -11.79 9.27
N GLY A 65 8.07 -11.45 8.07
CA GLY A 65 6.92 -10.57 7.87
C GLY A 65 6.70 -10.24 6.41
N SER A 66 5.45 -9.95 6.05
CA SER A 66 5.03 -9.55 4.72
C SER A 66 4.55 -8.08 4.64
N GLY A 67 4.56 -7.35 5.76
CA GLY A 67 4.22 -5.93 5.79
C GLY A 67 5.22 -5.11 4.96
N THR A 68 4.73 -4.22 4.12
CA THR A 68 5.54 -3.28 3.35
C THR A 68 6.20 -2.29 4.31
N PRO A 69 7.52 -2.03 4.22
CA PRO A 69 8.16 -0.99 5.01
C PRO A 69 7.64 0.40 4.63
N VAL A 70 7.75 1.36 5.54
CA VAL A 70 7.46 2.77 5.26
C VAL A 70 8.70 3.61 5.52
N VAL A 71 8.87 4.68 4.73
CA VAL A 71 10.06 5.51 4.75
C VAL A 71 9.68 6.96 5.01
N TRP A 72 10.39 7.59 5.97
CA TRP A 72 10.29 9.02 6.22
C TRP A 72 11.65 9.59 6.58
N GLY A 73 12.15 10.49 5.74
CA GLY A 73 13.51 11.01 5.88
C GLY A 73 14.55 9.88 5.85
N ASP A 74 15.28 9.74 6.92
CA ASP A 74 16.29 8.68 7.12
C ASP A 74 15.82 7.47 7.93
N HIS A 75 14.51 7.36 8.19
CA HIS A 75 13.90 6.28 8.97
C HIS A 75 13.07 5.34 8.10
N ILE A 76 13.22 4.04 8.33
CA ILE A 76 12.43 2.96 7.72
C ILE A 76 11.75 2.20 8.86
N PHE A 77 10.42 2.16 8.85
CA PHE A 77 9.64 1.43 9.85
C PHE A 77 9.07 0.14 9.25
N LEU A 78 9.10 -0.94 10.02
CA LEU A 78 8.58 -2.25 9.61
C LEU A 78 8.15 -3.09 10.82
N THR A 79 7.33 -4.09 10.57
CA THR A 79 6.88 -5.10 11.55
C THR A 79 7.68 -6.38 11.37
N ALA A 80 7.87 -7.18 12.42
CA ALA A 80 8.44 -8.52 12.32
C ALA A 80 7.83 -9.46 13.36
N GLU A 81 7.92 -10.77 13.10
CA GLU A 81 7.51 -11.86 13.98
C GLU A 81 8.58 -12.96 14.00
N ASP A 82 9.08 -13.34 15.16
CA ASP A 82 10.15 -14.36 15.32
C ASP A 82 9.65 -15.73 15.76
N ASN A 83 8.37 -16.05 15.63
CA ASN A 83 7.63 -17.23 16.09
C ASN A 83 7.15 -17.19 17.54
N LYS A 84 7.53 -16.21 18.33
CA LYS A 84 7.10 -16.03 19.72
C LYS A 84 6.54 -14.66 19.97
N ASP A 85 7.23 -13.65 19.47
CA ASP A 85 6.98 -12.25 19.80
C ASP A 85 6.86 -11.41 18.53
N LEU A 86 6.13 -10.32 18.65
CA LEU A 86 5.90 -9.33 17.62
C LEU A 86 6.78 -8.11 17.86
N TYR A 87 7.36 -7.58 16.81
CA TYR A 87 8.28 -6.45 16.90
C TYR A 87 7.90 -5.29 16.00
N ALA A 88 7.92 -4.09 16.55
CA ALA A 88 8.03 -2.85 15.81
C ALA A 88 9.50 -2.49 15.64
N LEU A 89 9.91 -2.14 14.43
CA LEU A 89 11.31 -1.88 14.07
C LEU A 89 11.46 -0.51 13.42
N CYS A 90 12.56 0.16 13.73
CA CYS A 90 13.05 1.29 12.98
C CYS A 90 14.49 1.03 12.53
N VAL A 91 14.73 1.22 11.23
CA VAL A 91 16.01 1.05 10.57
C VAL A 91 16.36 2.35 9.86
N SER A 92 17.63 2.74 9.85
CA SER A 92 18.06 3.90 9.04
C SER A 92 18.09 3.55 7.55
N THR A 93 17.99 4.56 6.69
CA THR A 93 18.18 4.40 5.23
C THR A 93 19.57 3.89 4.84
N THR A 94 20.52 3.89 5.79
CA THR A 94 21.87 3.30 5.64
C THR A 94 21.95 1.84 6.09
N GLY A 95 20.83 1.21 6.44
CA GLY A 95 20.77 -0.21 6.80
C GLY A 95 21.16 -0.54 8.25
N LYS A 96 21.09 0.42 9.17
CA LYS A 96 21.38 0.21 10.60
C LYS A 96 20.08 0.16 11.40
N GLU A 97 19.90 -0.87 12.25
CA GLU A 97 18.81 -0.88 13.24
C GLU A 97 19.00 0.30 14.20
N LEU A 98 17.99 1.16 14.29
CA LEU A 98 17.95 2.29 15.21
C LEU A 98 17.30 1.89 16.53
N TRP A 99 16.18 1.19 16.46
CA TRP A 99 15.51 0.60 17.61
C TRP A 99 14.59 -0.57 17.20
N LYS A 100 14.34 -1.43 18.17
CA LYS A 100 13.38 -2.54 18.14
C LYS A 100 12.55 -2.49 19.40
N ARG A 101 11.22 -2.69 19.30
CA ARG A 101 10.29 -2.76 20.43
C ARG A 101 9.51 -4.04 20.37
N ASP A 102 9.48 -4.72 21.48
CA ASP A 102 8.61 -5.88 21.71
C ASP A 102 7.17 -5.37 21.93
N ILE A 103 6.24 -5.93 21.18
CA ILE A 103 4.81 -5.59 21.25
C ILE A 103 4.05 -6.59 22.11
N GLY A 104 4.52 -7.81 22.15
CA GLY A 104 3.90 -8.91 22.88
C GLY A 104 3.94 -10.23 22.11
N PRO A 105 3.31 -11.27 22.68
CA PRO A 105 3.38 -12.61 22.12
C PRO A 105 2.61 -12.71 20.80
N SER A 106 3.16 -13.46 19.85
CA SER A 106 2.47 -13.94 18.66
C SER A 106 1.55 -15.12 19.02
N ASP A 107 0.35 -15.14 18.49
CA ASP A 107 -0.55 -16.30 18.54
C ASP A 107 -0.08 -17.45 17.63
N GLY A 108 0.97 -17.22 16.82
CA GLY A 108 1.53 -18.19 15.88
C GLY A 108 0.61 -18.51 14.70
N LYS A 109 -0.42 -17.68 14.46
CA LYS A 109 -1.34 -17.85 13.35
C LYS A 109 -0.66 -17.47 12.03
N LYS A 110 -0.52 -18.45 11.15
CA LYS A 110 0.13 -18.28 9.84
C LYS A 110 -0.83 -18.58 8.71
N GLY A 111 -0.78 -17.79 7.67
CA GLY A 111 -1.45 -18.03 6.39
C GLY A 111 -0.47 -18.66 5.40
N ARG A 112 -0.53 -19.98 5.17
CA ARG A 112 0.10 -20.74 4.06
C ARG A 112 1.50 -20.26 3.57
N ASN A 113 2.43 -19.87 4.46
CA ASN A 113 3.75 -19.30 4.13
C ASN A 113 3.71 -17.96 3.35
N GLU A 114 2.59 -17.26 3.36
CA GLU A 114 2.40 -16.02 2.61
C GLU A 114 2.18 -14.83 3.55
N SER A 115 1.71 -15.08 4.77
CA SER A 115 1.39 -14.08 5.77
C SER A 115 1.60 -14.62 7.17
N ASN A 116 1.80 -13.72 8.09
CA ASN A 116 1.89 -13.95 9.52
C ASN A 116 1.29 -12.74 10.26
N GLU A 117 1.43 -12.67 11.57
CA GLU A 117 0.85 -11.59 12.35
C GLU A 117 1.57 -10.24 12.18
N ALA A 118 2.76 -10.23 11.54
CA ALA A 118 3.46 -9.01 11.05
C ALA A 118 3.15 -8.68 9.57
N SER A 119 1.97 -9.07 9.06
CA SER A 119 1.54 -8.79 7.69
C SER A 119 0.99 -7.38 7.50
N PRO A 120 0.26 -6.76 8.44
CA PRO A 120 -0.12 -5.37 8.29
C PRO A 120 1.12 -4.47 8.20
N SER A 121 1.07 -3.49 7.31
CA SER A 121 2.15 -2.52 7.12
C SER A 121 2.04 -1.40 8.14
N PRO A 122 3.16 -0.81 8.59
CA PRO A 122 3.12 0.40 9.40
C PRO A 122 2.66 1.62 8.61
N SER A 123 2.49 2.75 9.30
CA SER A 123 2.30 4.07 8.70
C SER A 123 2.99 5.13 9.56
N THR A 124 3.28 6.30 8.98
CA THR A 124 3.91 7.42 9.70
C THR A 124 3.35 8.77 9.24
N ASP A 125 3.30 9.72 10.16
CA ASP A 125 2.94 11.11 9.88
C ASP A 125 4.15 12.06 9.91
N GLY A 126 5.36 11.52 9.95
CA GLY A 126 6.62 12.27 10.03
C GLY A 126 7.03 12.68 11.45
N LYS A 127 6.25 12.31 12.47
CA LYS A 127 6.55 12.52 13.89
C LYS A 127 6.39 11.25 14.71
N ARG A 128 5.47 10.39 14.30
CA ARG A 128 5.11 9.13 14.94
C ARG A 128 4.99 8.04 13.90
N ALA A 129 5.24 6.82 14.32
CA ALA A 129 5.02 5.61 13.53
C ALA A 129 3.96 4.75 14.21
N TYR A 130 3.08 4.17 13.40
CA TYR A 130 1.93 3.36 13.84
C TYR A 130 2.10 1.96 13.29
N PHE A 131 2.02 0.95 14.16
CA PHE A 131 2.25 -0.44 13.85
C PHE A 131 1.02 -1.26 14.21
N PHE A 132 0.51 -2.03 13.28
CA PHE A 132 -0.62 -2.90 13.48
C PHE A 132 -0.24 -4.35 13.26
N PHE A 133 -0.80 -5.26 14.05
CA PHE A 133 -0.47 -6.68 14.03
C PHE A 133 -1.71 -7.55 13.88
N GLY A 134 -1.52 -8.78 13.40
CA GLY A 134 -2.58 -9.76 13.21
C GLY A 134 -3.29 -10.16 14.50
N THR A 135 -2.64 -10.04 15.65
CA THR A 135 -3.20 -10.20 17.01
C THR A 135 -4.19 -9.10 17.40
N GLY A 136 -4.24 -8.01 16.64
CA GLY A 136 -5.08 -6.85 16.96
C GLY A 136 -4.35 -5.76 17.73
N ASP A 137 -3.08 -5.94 18.05
CA ASP A 137 -2.26 -4.92 18.70
C ASP A 137 -1.99 -3.76 17.73
N LEU A 138 -2.28 -2.56 18.15
CA LEU A 138 -2.01 -1.32 17.45
C LEU A 138 -1.19 -0.41 18.35
N ALA A 139 0.05 -0.16 17.97
CA ALA A 139 1.04 0.58 18.74
C ALA A 139 1.46 1.86 18.03
N CYS A 140 1.69 2.91 18.78
CA CYS A 140 2.22 4.19 18.34
C CYS A 140 3.50 4.53 19.10
N PHE A 141 4.58 4.78 18.35
CA PHE A 141 5.87 5.22 18.88
C PHE A 141 6.27 6.56 18.25
N ASP A 142 7.09 7.34 18.97
CA ASP A 142 7.81 8.44 18.35
C ASP A 142 9.02 7.91 17.52
N PHE A 143 9.75 8.78 16.86
CA PHE A 143 10.88 8.36 16.01
C PHE A 143 12.09 7.83 16.79
N ASP A 144 12.19 8.17 18.08
CA ASP A 144 13.20 7.64 19.00
C ASP A 144 12.78 6.27 19.58
N GLY A 145 11.57 5.80 19.24
CA GLY A 145 11.01 4.54 19.71
C GLY A 145 10.43 4.61 21.12
N ASN A 146 10.12 5.79 21.65
CA ASN A 146 9.38 5.91 22.90
C ASN A 146 7.90 5.62 22.62
N GLU A 147 7.30 4.81 23.47
CA GLU A 147 5.88 4.49 23.39
C GLU A 147 5.03 5.73 23.63
N VAL A 148 4.07 5.98 22.73
CA VAL A 148 3.05 7.04 22.90
C VAL A 148 1.76 6.42 23.41
N TRP A 149 1.31 5.33 22.78
CA TRP A 149 0.18 4.52 23.22
C TRP A 149 0.17 3.15 22.54
N ILE A 150 -0.40 2.16 23.22
CA ILE A 150 -0.70 0.82 22.67
C ILE A 150 -2.14 0.47 23.05
N ILE A 151 -2.87 -0.14 22.13
CA ILE A 151 -4.21 -0.69 22.32
C ILE A 151 -4.32 -2.04 21.62
N ASN A 152 -5.24 -2.89 22.09
CA ASN A 152 -5.66 -4.06 21.32
C ASN A 152 -7.09 -3.89 20.84
N VAL A 153 -7.31 -4.01 19.51
CA VAL A 153 -8.63 -3.82 18.92
C VAL A 153 -9.60 -4.95 19.23
N GLN A 154 -9.10 -6.16 19.53
CA GLN A 154 -9.94 -7.28 19.92
C GLN A 154 -10.47 -7.14 21.34
N ASP A 155 -9.70 -6.56 22.25
CA ASP A 155 -10.19 -6.21 23.61
C ASP A 155 -11.31 -5.16 23.56
N ARG A 156 -11.23 -4.24 22.58
CA ARG A 156 -12.18 -3.14 22.45
C ARG A 156 -13.43 -3.50 21.66
N TYR A 157 -13.30 -4.31 20.60
CA TYR A 157 -14.37 -4.58 19.63
C TYR A 157 -14.80 -6.06 19.57
N GLY A 158 -14.21 -6.91 20.43
CA GLY A 158 -14.49 -8.33 20.51
C GLY A 158 -13.56 -9.17 19.62
N GLN A 159 -13.51 -10.47 19.91
CA GLN A 159 -12.65 -11.43 19.24
C GLN A 159 -12.95 -11.53 17.75
N MET A 160 -11.92 -11.45 16.94
CA MET A 160 -12.01 -11.52 15.48
C MET A 160 -11.67 -12.92 15.00
N VAL A 161 -12.51 -13.44 14.10
CA VAL A 161 -12.38 -14.80 13.57
C VAL A 161 -12.14 -14.76 12.07
N PHE A 162 -11.01 -15.32 11.66
CA PHE A 162 -10.59 -15.52 10.28
C PHE A 162 -10.26 -17.01 10.07
N GLN A 163 -10.48 -17.51 8.86
CA GLN A 163 -10.11 -18.89 8.50
C GLN A 163 -8.61 -19.02 8.26
N HIS A 164 -7.96 -17.97 7.79
CA HIS A 164 -6.55 -17.96 7.42
C HIS A 164 -5.81 -16.86 8.19
N GLY A 165 -5.17 -17.24 9.30
CA GLY A 165 -4.37 -16.32 10.11
C GLY A 165 -5.19 -15.32 10.93
N GLY A 166 -4.62 -14.15 11.17
CA GLY A 166 -5.20 -13.05 11.93
C GLY A 166 -5.70 -11.90 11.06
N ILE A 167 -5.61 -10.69 11.58
CA ILE A 167 -5.94 -9.47 10.85
C ILE A 167 -4.80 -9.16 9.88
N HIS A 168 -5.11 -9.00 8.59
CA HIS A 168 -4.11 -8.66 7.56
C HIS A 168 -4.33 -7.27 6.95
N ALA A 169 -5.51 -6.70 7.13
CA ALA A 169 -5.82 -5.37 6.62
C ALA A 169 -4.93 -4.31 7.30
N THR A 170 -4.25 -3.50 6.49
CA THR A 170 -3.45 -2.36 6.96
C THR A 170 -4.38 -1.17 7.23
N PRO A 171 -4.33 -0.53 8.42
CA PRO A 171 -5.02 0.73 8.65
C PRO A 171 -4.54 1.83 7.70
N VAL A 172 -5.45 2.72 7.28
CA VAL A 172 -5.05 3.90 6.52
C VAL A 172 -4.92 5.11 7.46
N LEU A 173 -3.78 5.78 7.38
CA LEU A 173 -3.53 7.03 8.10
C LEU A 173 -3.92 8.20 7.21
N HIS A 174 -4.84 9.03 7.67
CA HIS A 174 -5.24 10.23 6.95
C HIS A 174 -5.66 11.35 7.91
N GLY A 175 -5.10 12.55 7.71
CA GLY A 175 -5.34 13.67 8.58
C GLY A 175 -4.91 13.41 10.03
N ASP A 176 -5.84 13.54 10.96
CA ASP A 176 -5.66 13.28 12.38
C ASP A 176 -6.13 11.87 12.83
N ARG A 177 -6.40 10.96 11.89
CA ARG A 177 -7.06 9.69 12.15
C ARG A 177 -6.36 8.49 11.55
N LEU A 178 -6.56 7.35 12.19
CA LEU A 178 -6.34 6.00 11.66
C LEU A 178 -7.70 5.36 11.39
N TYR A 179 -7.90 4.88 10.16
CA TYR A 179 -9.12 4.20 9.76
C TYR A 179 -8.87 2.71 9.63
N LEU A 180 -9.66 1.92 10.34
CA LEU A 180 -9.56 0.47 10.41
C LEU A 180 -10.78 -0.19 9.78
N GLN A 181 -10.54 -1.23 9.01
CA GLN A 181 -11.55 -2.10 8.44
C GLN A 181 -11.51 -3.43 9.19
N LEU A 182 -12.44 -3.64 10.11
CA LEU A 182 -12.49 -4.81 10.99
C LEU A 182 -13.66 -5.73 10.59
N LEU A 183 -13.58 -6.27 9.35
CA LEU A 183 -14.62 -7.13 8.78
C LEU A 183 -14.20 -8.60 8.91
N ASN A 184 -14.88 -9.32 9.76
CA ASN A 184 -14.60 -10.72 10.07
C ASN A 184 -15.91 -11.50 10.35
N ARG A 185 -15.81 -12.78 10.70
CA ARG A 185 -17.01 -13.63 10.92
C ARG A 185 -17.87 -13.20 12.12
N ASN A 186 -17.26 -12.57 13.13
CA ASN A 186 -17.94 -12.16 14.36
C ASN A 186 -18.43 -10.71 14.35
N GLY A 187 -17.97 -9.90 13.40
CA GLY A 187 -18.36 -8.50 13.33
C GLY A 187 -17.91 -7.81 12.06
N THR A 188 -18.61 -6.75 11.70
CA THR A 188 -18.37 -5.99 10.47
C THR A 188 -18.27 -4.50 10.80
N PHE A 189 -17.15 -4.10 11.42
CA PHE A 189 -16.96 -2.73 11.87
C PHE A 189 -16.02 -1.95 10.97
N VAL A 190 -16.32 -0.68 10.77
CA VAL A 190 -15.39 0.34 10.30
C VAL A 190 -15.20 1.33 11.42
N VAL A 191 -13.94 1.65 11.72
CA VAL A 191 -13.58 2.43 12.90
C VAL A 191 -12.62 3.55 12.51
N ALA A 192 -12.83 4.74 13.05
CA ALA A 192 -11.85 5.81 13.04
C ALA A 192 -11.31 6.04 14.45
N LEU A 193 -10.00 6.02 14.58
CA LEU A 193 -9.29 6.32 15.82
C LEU A 193 -8.54 7.64 15.69
N ASN A 194 -8.47 8.41 16.76
CA ASN A 194 -7.59 9.57 16.86
C ASN A 194 -6.14 9.07 16.91
N LYS A 195 -5.30 9.50 15.97
CA LYS A 195 -3.90 9.07 15.89
C LYS A 195 -3.05 9.52 17.08
N ALA A 196 -3.46 10.56 17.81
CA ALA A 196 -2.69 11.11 18.92
C ALA A 196 -2.73 10.25 20.19
N ASP A 197 -3.85 9.55 20.43
CA ASP A 197 -4.09 8.82 21.68
C ASP A 197 -4.81 7.46 21.50
N GLY A 198 -5.06 7.03 20.26
CA GLY A 198 -5.73 5.77 19.95
C GLY A 198 -7.20 5.69 20.36
N LYS A 199 -7.84 6.81 20.79
CA LYS A 199 -9.25 6.79 21.16
C LYS A 199 -10.17 6.72 19.95
N GLU A 200 -11.31 6.04 20.12
CA GLU A 200 -12.36 5.98 19.13
C GLU A 200 -12.95 7.38 18.86
N VAL A 201 -13.00 7.76 17.57
CA VAL A 201 -13.70 8.96 17.10
C VAL A 201 -15.11 8.58 16.68
N TRP A 202 -15.22 7.51 15.88
CA TRP A 202 -16.49 6.91 15.50
C TRP A 202 -16.31 5.43 15.15
N LYS A 203 -17.38 4.68 15.27
CA LYS A 203 -17.51 3.29 14.84
C LYS A 203 -18.86 3.09 14.19
N ILE A 204 -18.89 2.39 13.06
CA ILE A 204 -20.13 1.97 12.40
C ILE A 204 -20.13 0.47 12.16
N SER A 205 -21.34 -0.12 12.12
CA SER A 205 -21.54 -1.46 11.55
C SER A 205 -21.74 -1.32 10.06
N ARG A 206 -21.01 -2.12 9.30
CA ARG A 206 -21.14 -2.16 7.84
C ARG A 206 -21.93 -3.40 7.44
N GLU A 207 -23.21 -3.22 7.20
CA GLU A 207 -24.13 -4.30 6.85
C GLU A 207 -23.76 -4.93 5.49
N SER A 208 -23.87 -6.27 5.43
CA SER A 208 -23.69 -7.06 4.23
C SER A 208 -24.43 -8.38 4.33
N ASP A 209 -24.86 -8.91 3.17
CA ASP A 209 -25.44 -10.23 2.99
C ASP A 209 -24.42 -11.29 2.55
N GLY A 210 -23.13 -10.98 2.61
CA GLY A 210 -22.05 -11.89 2.32
C GLY A 210 -22.01 -13.07 3.29
N VAL A 211 -21.68 -14.26 2.80
CA VAL A 211 -21.62 -15.49 3.58
C VAL A 211 -20.35 -16.28 3.30
N GLY A 212 -19.99 -17.20 4.20
CA GLY A 212 -18.78 -18.03 4.07
C GLY A 212 -17.52 -17.20 4.22
N GLU A 213 -16.50 -17.44 3.38
CA GLU A 213 -15.25 -16.68 3.34
C GLU A 213 -15.47 -15.22 2.92
N GLY A 214 -16.58 -14.88 2.26
CA GLY A 214 -16.93 -13.51 1.91
C GLY A 214 -17.05 -12.57 3.11
N LYS A 215 -17.29 -13.11 4.32
CA LYS A 215 -17.29 -12.34 5.56
C LYS A 215 -15.90 -11.93 6.04
N GLU A 216 -14.86 -12.61 5.59
CA GLU A 216 -13.48 -12.35 5.99
C GLU A 216 -12.81 -11.45 4.99
N VAL A 217 -12.20 -10.38 5.47
CA VAL A 217 -11.60 -9.38 4.62
C VAL A 217 -10.13 -9.20 4.95
N TYR A 218 -9.32 -9.30 3.92
CA TYR A 218 -7.88 -9.12 3.96
C TYR A 218 -7.44 -7.86 3.21
N ALA A 219 -8.34 -7.28 2.42
CA ALA A 219 -8.15 -6.00 1.76
C ALA A 219 -7.99 -4.86 2.78
N SER A 220 -7.23 -3.85 2.43
CA SER A 220 -7.05 -2.64 3.23
C SER A 220 -7.95 -1.50 2.72
N PRO A 221 -8.41 -0.61 3.59
CA PRO A 221 -9.13 0.58 3.18
C PRO A 221 -8.23 1.53 2.40
N THR A 222 -8.85 2.45 1.64
CA THR A 222 -8.15 3.51 0.91
C THR A 222 -8.93 4.81 0.97
N ILE A 223 -8.28 5.93 0.63
CA ILE A 223 -8.94 7.24 0.54
C ILE A 223 -9.31 7.49 -0.92
N GLY A 224 -10.59 7.77 -1.15
CA GLY A 224 -11.11 8.27 -2.41
C GLY A 224 -11.32 9.78 -2.37
N ARG A 225 -11.38 10.41 -3.55
CA ARG A 225 -11.61 11.87 -3.68
C ARG A 225 -12.60 12.14 -4.78
N ASN A 226 -13.52 13.07 -4.50
CA ASN A 226 -14.40 13.68 -5.49
C ASN A 226 -14.21 15.21 -5.44
N GLY A 227 -13.41 15.74 -6.34
CA GLY A 227 -12.99 17.13 -6.25
C GLY A 227 -12.24 17.43 -4.95
N HIS A 228 -12.84 18.23 -4.07
CA HIS A 228 -12.28 18.59 -2.77
C HIS A 228 -12.77 17.70 -1.61
N GLU A 229 -13.77 16.86 -1.87
CA GLU A 229 -14.31 15.97 -0.84
C GLU A 229 -13.53 14.65 -0.82
N GLU A 230 -13.10 14.26 0.38
CA GLU A 230 -12.42 13.00 0.61
C GLU A 230 -13.31 12.06 1.42
N TYR A 231 -13.19 10.76 1.13
CA TYR A 231 -13.98 9.73 1.79
C TYR A 231 -13.17 8.44 1.93
N LEU A 232 -13.56 7.62 2.89
CA LEU A 232 -12.97 6.30 3.12
C LEU A 232 -13.63 5.26 2.22
N ILE A 233 -12.83 4.49 1.49
CA ILE A 233 -13.30 3.30 0.76
C ILE A 233 -12.96 2.06 1.56
N VAL A 234 -13.98 1.28 1.89
CA VAL A 234 -13.90 -0.01 2.58
C VAL A 234 -14.31 -1.11 1.61
N HIS A 235 -13.53 -2.19 1.56
CA HIS A 235 -13.71 -3.23 0.55
C HIS A 235 -13.75 -4.62 1.16
N GLY A 236 -14.70 -5.42 0.71
CA GLY A 236 -14.86 -6.81 1.10
C GLY A 236 -16.30 -7.13 1.53
N ASN A 237 -16.52 -8.35 1.97
CA ASN A 237 -17.85 -8.84 2.35
C ASN A 237 -18.88 -8.53 1.26
N ASP A 238 -18.54 -8.93 0.02
CA ASP A 238 -19.28 -8.79 -1.24
C ASP A 238 -19.46 -7.37 -1.80
N TYR A 239 -19.00 -6.34 -1.10
CA TYR A 239 -19.19 -4.94 -1.50
C TYR A 239 -17.92 -4.11 -1.36
N ALA A 240 -17.82 -3.05 -2.17
CA ALA A 240 -17.02 -1.89 -1.85
C ALA A 240 -17.97 -0.76 -1.42
N THR A 241 -17.63 -0.05 -0.35
CA THR A 241 -18.47 1.04 0.19
C THR A 241 -17.62 2.27 0.47
N ALA A 242 -18.17 3.46 0.20
CA ALA A 242 -17.54 4.71 0.61
C ALA A 242 -18.25 5.28 1.84
N HIS A 243 -17.44 5.87 2.72
CA HIS A 243 -17.90 6.41 3.99
C HIS A 243 -17.34 7.82 4.22
N SER A 244 -18.15 8.67 4.78
CA SER A 244 -17.77 10.00 5.26
C SER A 244 -16.62 9.88 6.29
N LEU A 245 -15.53 10.61 6.08
CA LEU A 245 -14.44 10.67 7.04
C LEU A 245 -14.87 11.28 8.38
N LYS A 246 -15.93 12.09 8.39
CA LYS A 246 -16.42 12.80 9.57
C LYS A 246 -17.05 11.88 10.59
N ASP A 247 -17.95 10.98 10.14
CA ASP A 247 -18.85 10.22 11.00
C ASP A 247 -19.09 8.76 10.56
N GLY A 248 -18.44 8.31 9.45
CA GLY A 248 -18.56 6.96 8.93
C GLY A 248 -19.85 6.69 8.14
N SER A 249 -20.74 7.67 7.92
CA SER A 249 -21.96 7.48 7.14
C SER A 249 -21.66 7.02 5.72
N GLU A 250 -22.44 6.03 5.21
CA GLU A 250 -22.22 5.46 3.89
C GLU A 250 -22.67 6.43 2.79
N ILE A 251 -21.79 6.67 1.81
CA ILE A 251 -22.02 7.58 0.66
C ILE A 251 -22.51 6.78 -0.54
N TRP A 252 -21.81 5.68 -0.86
CA TRP A 252 -22.16 4.79 -1.95
C TRP A 252 -21.77 3.33 -1.64
N ARG A 253 -22.36 2.42 -2.37
CA ARG A 253 -22.12 0.97 -2.28
C ARG A 253 -22.05 0.35 -3.67
N VAL A 254 -20.99 -0.38 -3.97
CA VAL A 254 -20.83 -1.17 -5.19
C VAL A 254 -21.10 -2.63 -4.89
N GLY A 255 -22.08 -3.22 -5.58
CA GLY A 255 -22.41 -4.65 -5.53
C GLY A 255 -21.99 -5.40 -6.80
N GLY A 256 -22.40 -6.66 -6.90
CA GLY A 256 -22.15 -7.50 -8.08
C GLY A 256 -20.70 -7.98 -8.21
N LEU A 257 -19.91 -7.87 -7.14
CA LEU A 257 -18.53 -8.38 -7.08
C LEU A 257 -18.51 -9.91 -6.94
N ASN A 258 -19.48 -10.48 -6.24
CA ASN A 258 -19.76 -11.91 -6.16
C ASN A 258 -21.15 -12.13 -6.73
N ASP A 259 -21.28 -12.97 -7.76
CA ASP A 259 -22.55 -13.19 -8.46
C ASP A 259 -23.58 -13.84 -7.53
N LYS A 260 -24.67 -13.16 -7.25
CA LYS A 260 -25.73 -13.68 -6.36
C LYS A 260 -26.51 -14.87 -6.95
N GLN A 261 -26.49 -15.07 -8.27
CA GLN A 261 -27.13 -16.23 -8.92
C GLN A 261 -26.21 -17.46 -8.88
N ASN A 262 -24.89 -17.26 -8.95
CA ASN A 262 -23.87 -18.28 -8.87
C ASN A 262 -22.90 -17.99 -7.70
N TYR A 263 -23.46 -17.85 -6.51
CA TYR A 263 -22.75 -17.36 -5.35
C TYR A 263 -21.59 -18.27 -4.93
N ASN A 264 -20.38 -17.72 -4.95
CA ASN A 264 -19.18 -18.42 -4.48
C ASN A 264 -18.93 -18.14 -3.00
N ARG A 265 -19.18 -19.12 -2.14
CA ARG A 265 -19.00 -19.02 -0.67
C ARG A 265 -17.52 -18.96 -0.24
N GLN A 266 -16.57 -19.24 -1.14
CA GLN A 266 -15.13 -19.17 -0.92
C GLN A 266 -14.51 -17.90 -1.51
N PHE A 267 -15.34 -16.89 -1.77
CA PHE A 267 -14.94 -15.64 -2.39
C PHE A 267 -14.44 -14.65 -1.32
N ARG A 268 -13.14 -14.72 -1.00
CA ARG A 268 -12.52 -13.80 -0.06
C ARG A 268 -11.93 -12.59 -0.77
N PHE A 269 -12.00 -11.44 -0.13
CA PHE A 269 -11.47 -10.19 -0.70
C PHE A 269 -10.09 -9.88 -0.12
N VAL A 270 -9.07 -9.98 -0.96
CA VAL A 270 -7.66 -9.73 -0.60
C VAL A 270 -7.13 -8.48 -1.28
N THR A 271 -7.43 -8.32 -2.57
CA THR A 271 -7.08 -7.12 -3.35
C THR A 271 -7.80 -5.88 -2.83
N SER A 272 -7.07 -4.78 -2.67
CA SER A 272 -7.62 -3.50 -2.22
C SER A 272 -7.99 -2.60 -3.41
N PRO A 273 -9.01 -1.75 -3.30
CA PRO A 273 -9.34 -0.75 -4.31
C PRO A 273 -8.21 0.26 -4.50
N THR A 274 -8.15 0.85 -5.69
CA THR A 274 -7.29 2.00 -5.98
C THR A 274 -8.16 3.15 -6.44
N ALA A 275 -7.99 4.30 -5.83
CA ALA A 275 -8.74 5.51 -6.16
C ALA A 275 -7.83 6.59 -6.73
N THR A 276 -8.24 7.18 -7.85
CA THR A 276 -7.64 8.38 -8.43
C THR A 276 -8.71 9.44 -8.63
N ALA A 277 -8.34 10.63 -9.11
CA ALA A 277 -9.30 11.68 -9.41
C ALA A 277 -10.28 11.32 -10.56
N ASP A 278 -9.89 10.37 -11.44
CA ASP A 278 -10.67 10.03 -12.64
C ASP A 278 -11.44 8.71 -12.51
N VAL A 279 -10.94 7.76 -11.70
CA VAL A 279 -11.52 6.43 -11.59
C VAL A 279 -11.20 5.80 -10.23
N ILE A 280 -12.17 5.06 -9.71
CA ILE A 280 -11.96 4.11 -8.62
C ILE A 280 -11.99 2.71 -9.24
N VAL A 281 -10.90 1.98 -9.11
CA VAL A 281 -10.77 0.59 -9.55
C VAL A 281 -11.14 -0.32 -8.39
N VAL A 282 -12.25 -1.03 -8.52
CA VAL A 282 -12.80 -1.94 -7.50
C VAL A 282 -12.57 -3.38 -7.95
N PRO A 283 -11.60 -4.09 -7.40
CA PRO A 283 -11.38 -5.50 -7.70
C PRO A 283 -12.41 -6.39 -6.99
N SER A 284 -12.63 -7.59 -7.50
CA SER A 284 -13.26 -8.66 -6.72
C SER A 284 -12.20 -9.67 -6.24
N CYS A 285 -12.35 -10.96 -6.52
CA CYS A 285 -11.29 -11.95 -6.27
C CYS A 285 -11.44 -13.18 -7.17
N LYS A 286 -10.44 -14.07 -7.15
CA LYS A 286 -10.48 -15.43 -7.77
C LYS A 286 -10.99 -15.44 -9.21
N GLY A 287 -10.54 -14.47 -10.01
CA GLY A 287 -10.96 -14.37 -11.41
C GLY A 287 -12.32 -13.72 -11.64
N GLY A 288 -12.95 -13.16 -10.60
CA GLY A 288 -14.16 -12.34 -10.73
C GLY A 288 -13.89 -10.98 -11.39
N PRO A 289 -14.89 -10.10 -11.47
CA PRO A 289 -14.73 -8.84 -12.19
C PRO A 289 -13.85 -7.83 -11.45
N VAL A 290 -13.23 -6.93 -12.24
CA VAL A 290 -12.76 -5.62 -11.80
C VAL A 290 -13.70 -4.57 -12.36
N LEU A 291 -14.12 -3.63 -11.54
CA LEU A 291 -15.01 -2.54 -11.95
C LEU A 291 -14.28 -1.22 -11.90
N GLY A 292 -14.43 -0.40 -12.95
CA GLY A 292 -14.11 1.01 -12.90
C GLY A 292 -15.36 1.81 -12.60
N ILE A 293 -15.32 2.64 -11.57
CA ILE A 293 -16.43 3.52 -11.21
C ILE A 293 -15.98 4.97 -11.11
N LYS A 294 -16.93 5.88 -11.26
CA LYS A 294 -16.68 7.31 -11.13
C LYS A 294 -16.44 7.68 -9.65
N PRO A 295 -15.52 8.62 -9.38
CA PRO A 295 -15.28 9.10 -8.00
C PRO A 295 -16.47 9.85 -7.38
N ASP A 296 -17.36 10.42 -8.19
CA ASP A 296 -18.57 11.13 -7.77
C ASP A 296 -19.80 10.23 -7.61
N ALA A 297 -19.59 8.90 -7.52
CA ALA A 297 -20.67 7.94 -7.30
C ALA A 297 -21.45 8.24 -6.01
N THR A 298 -22.74 7.95 -6.01
CA THR A 298 -23.64 8.04 -4.85
C THR A 298 -24.63 6.89 -4.82
N GLY A 299 -25.09 6.49 -3.64
CA GLY A 299 -26.09 5.43 -3.47
C GLY A 299 -25.61 4.04 -3.97
N LEU A 300 -26.52 3.25 -4.49
CA LEU A 300 -26.20 1.90 -4.99
C LEU A 300 -25.67 1.94 -6.43
N VAL A 301 -24.42 1.53 -6.59
CA VAL A 301 -23.76 1.35 -7.91
C VAL A 301 -23.95 -0.10 -8.34
N GLY A 302 -25.02 -0.36 -9.09
CA GLY A 302 -25.36 -1.66 -9.67
C GLY A 302 -24.87 -1.81 -11.11
N ALA A 303 -25.36 -2.86 -11.76
CA ALA A 303 -24.99 -3.19 -13.15
C ALA A 303 -25.28 -2.06 -14.14
N ASP A 304 -26.42 -1.38 -13.99
CA ASP A 304 -26.91 -0.34 -14.90
C ASP A 304 -26.65 1.08 -14.40
N SER A 305 -25.87 1.24 -13.34
CA SER A 305 -25.54 2.55 -12.80
C SER A 305 -24.69 3.37 -13.77
N SER A 306 -25.05 4.63 -13.95
CA SER A 306 -24.27 5.62 -14.74
C SER A 306 -22.92 5.95 -14.10
N ALA A 307 -22.73 5.59 -12.83
CA ALA A 307 -21.44 5.71 -12.14
C ALA A 307 -20.47 4.57 -12.51
N LYS A 308 -20.95 3.46 -13.10
CA LYS A 308 -20.07 2.39 -13.60
C LYS A 308 -19.48 2.81 -14.95
N LEU A 309 -18.17 2.92 -15.04
CA LEU A 309 -17.45 3.25 -16.28
C LEU A 309 -17.25 1.99 -17.15
N TRP A 310 -16.73 0.92 -16.52
CA TRP A 310 -16.39 -0.30 -17.23
C TRP A 310 -16.38 -1.53 -16.29
N ARG A 311 -16.34 -2.71 -16.92
CA ARG A 311 -16.12 -4.00 -16.25
C ARG A 311 -15.06 -4.78 -17.01
N TYR A 312 -14.05 -5.24 -16.31
CA TYR A 312 -13.02 -6.15 -16.80
C TYR A 312 -13.22 -7.53 -16.14
N ASN A 313 -13.09 -8.62 -16.89
CA ASN A 313 -13.62 -9.93 -16.45
C ASN A 313 -12.66 -10.81 -15.68
N LYS A 314 -11.46 -10.31 -15.30
CA LYS A 314 -10.52 -11.12 -14.54
C LYS A 314 -9.73 -10.30 -13.54
N THR A 315 -9.98 -10.55 -12.25
CA THR A 315 -9.25 -9.97 -11.12
C THR A 315 -8.03 -10.82 -10.75
N PRO A 316 -6.88 -10.22 -10.42
CA PRO A 316 -5.83 -10.86 -9.63
C PRO A 316 -6.36 -11.36 -8.28
N ASP A 317 -5.77 -12.45 -7.74
CA ASP A 317 -6.23 -12.98 -6.45
C ASP A 317 -5.75 -12.13 -5.25
N VAL A 318 -4.56 -11.53 -5.32
CA VAL A 318 -3.92 -10.85 -4.18
C VAL A 318 -3.43 -9.44 -4.50
N CYS A 319 -2.70 -9.26 -5.61
CA CYS A 319 -2.09 -7.97 -5.95
C CYS A 319 -3.15 -6.91 -6.22
N SER A 320 -3.07 -5.77 -5.53
CA SER A 320 -3.99 -4.66 -5.75
C SER A 320 -3.69 -3.94 -7.07
N PRO A 321 -4.71 -3.37 -7.74
CA PRO A 321 -4.52 -2.62 -8.97
C PRO A 321 -3.57 -1.43 -8.78
N LEU A 322 -2.73 -1.16 -9.79
CA LEU A 322 -1.99 0.08 -9.92
C LEU A 322 -2.67 0.95 -10.97
N VAL A 323 -2.85 2.22 -10.70
CA VAL A 323 -3.35 3.21 -11.68
C VAL A 323 -2.29 4.28 -11.86
N ALA A 324 -1.74 4.39 -13.06
CA ALA A 324 -0.72 5.38 -13.40
C ALA A 324 -0.87 5.82 -14.86
N ASP A 325 -0.67 7.10 -15.15
CA ASP A 325 -0.68 7.69 -16.51
C ASP A 325 -1.92 7.32 -17.35
N GLY A 326 -3.09 7.23 -16.70
CA GLY A 326 -4.36 6.86 -17.35
C GLY A 326 -4.49 5.38 -17.71
N LEU A 327 -3.62 4.54 -17.18
CA LEU A 327 -3.60 3.09 -17.36
C LEU A 327 -3.81 2.35 -16.03
N VAL A 328 -4.47 1.21 -16.08
CA VAL A 328 -4.62 0.28 -14.95
C VAL A 328 -3.78 -0.95 -15.22
N TYR A 329 -2.91 -1.29 -14.29
CA TYR A 329 -2.10 -2.50 -14.31
C TYR A 329 -2.62 -3.51 -13.31
N LEU A 330 -2.96 -4.70 -13.79
CA LEU A 330 -3.48 -5.82 -13.02
C LEU A 330 -2.48 -6.98 -13.07
N CYS A 331 -1.81 -7.25 -11.95
CA CYS A 331 -0.81 -8.32 -11.86
C CYS A 331 -1.36 -9.51 -11.05
N GLY A 332 -1.27 -10.72 -11.60
CA GLY A 332 -1.63 -11.93 -10.89
C GLY A 332 -1.24 -13.19 -11.65
N ASP A 333 -0.85 -14.25 -10.93
CA ASP A 333 -0.44 -15.54 -11.50
C ASP A 333 0.68 -15.42 -12.57
N GLY A 334 1.58 -14.45 -12.39
CA GLY A 334 2.67 -14.16 -13.33
C GLY A 334 2.23 -13.48 -14.62
N VAL A 335 1.03 -12.96 -14.69
CA VAL A 335 0.48 -12.23 -15.85
C VAL A 335 0.24 -10.79 -15.48
N LEU A 336 0.69 -9.87 -16.32
CA LEU A 336 0.40 -8.45 -16.24
C LEU A 336 -0.60 -8.08 -17.35
N ALA A 337 -1.76 -7.57 -16.98
CA ALA A 337 -2.69 -6.93 -17.91
C ALA A 337 -2.59 -5.41 -17.76
N CYS A 338 -2.62 -4.70 -18.88
CA CYS A 338 -2.73 -3.25 -18.95
C CYS A 338 -4.01 -2.87 -19.67
N ILE A 339 -4.83 -2.06 -19.02
CA ILE A 339 -6.10 -1.58 -19.57
C ILE A 339 -6.22 -0.06 -19.49
N ASP A 340 -7.04 0.53 -20.31
CA ASP A 340 -7.35 1.96 -20.27
C ASP A 340 -8.18 2.28 -19.02
N ALA A 341 -7.77 3.28 -18.25
CA ALA A 341 -8.43 3.63 -16.99
C ALA A 341 -9.85 4.20 -17.16
N LYS A 342 -10.15 4.81 -18.32
CA LYS A 342 -11.47 5.41 -18.60
C LYS A 342 -12.46 4.45 -19.23
N THR A 343 -11.95 3.54 -20.07
CA THR A 343 -12.80 2.68 -20.91
C THR A 343 -12.74 1.20 -20.54
N GLY A 344 -11.72 0.75 -19.80
CA GLY A 344 -11.46 -0.65 -19.51
C GLY A 344 -10.95 -1.46 -20.72
N GLN A 345 -10.61 -0.80 -21.84
CA GLN A 345 -10.04 -1.47 -23.01
C GLN A 345 -8.69 -2.09 -22.69
N GLU A 346 -8.52 -3.37 -22.96
CA GLU A 346 -7.24 -4.08 -22.82
C GLU A 346 -6.28 -3.67 -23.92
N TYR A 347 -5.06 -3.26 -23.54
CA TYR A 347 -3.96 -3.01 -24.46
C TYR A 347 -3.07 -4.23 -24.61
N TYR A 348 -2.74 -4.90 -23.50
CA TYR A 348 -2.01 -6.15 -23.49
C TYR A 348 -2.31 -6.99 -22.24
N LYS A 349 -2.00 -8.28 -22.35
CA LYS A 349 -2.07 -9.24 -21.25
C LYS A 349 -0.99 -10.28 -21.49
N GLU A 350 0.14 -10.12 -20.81
CA GLU A 350 1.37 -10.83 -21.10
C GLU A 350 1.94 -11.49 -19.84
N ARG A 351 2.63 -12.60 -20.03
CA ARG A 351 3.34 -13.27 -18.95
C ARG A 351 4.67 -12.58 -18.67
N THR A 352 4.86 -12.16 -17.42
CA THR A 352 6.10 -11.53 -16.95
C THR A 352 7.05 -12.56 -16.35
N HIS A 353 6.53 -13.46 -15.52
CA HIS A 353 7.28 -14.52 -14.85
C HIS A 353 6.33 -15.66 -14.44
N SER A 354 6.84 -16.88 -14.28
CA SER A 354 6.03 -17.99 -13.75
C SER A 354 6.28 -18.09 -12.25
N GLY A 355 5.32 -17.65 -11.44
CA GLY A 355 5.45 -17.67 -9.99
C GLY A 355 4.26 -17.03 -9.30
N ILE A 356 4.35 -16.95 -7.97
CA ILE A 356 3.32 -16.40 -7.11
C ILE A 356 3.62 -14.94 -6.84
N PHE A 357 2.72 -14.05 -7.18
CA PHE A 357 2.82 -12.62 -6.91
C PHE A 357 1.91 -12.25 -5.73
N ARG A 358 2.49 -11.56 -4.73
CA ARG A 358 1.77 -11.08 -3.53
C ARG A 358 1.90 -9.58 -3.35
N GLY A 359 3.09 -9.02 -3.58
CA GLY A 359 3.31 -7.57 -3.60
C GLY A 359 2.52 -6.91 -4.73
N SER A 360 1.95 -5.75 -4.46
CA SER A 360 1.25 -4.97 -5.48
C SER A 360 2.24 -4.30 -6.44
N PRO A 361 1.88 -4.08 -7.72
CA PRO A 361 2.71 -3.33 -8.65
C PRO A 361 2.99 -1.90 -8.15
N VAL A 362 4.19 -1.40 -8.39
CA VAL A 362 4.60 -0.02 -8.07
C VAL A 362 5.07 0.69 -9.33
N TYR A 363 4.58 1.90 -9.55
CA TYR A 363 5.03 2.77 -10.63
C TYR A 363 6.09 3.75 -10.11
N ALA A 364 7.20 3.84 -10.84
CA ALA A 364 8.21 4.88 -10.65
C ALA A 364 8.99 5.09 -11.95
N ASP A 365 9.30 6.34 -12.27
CA ASP A 365 10.18 6.74 -13.38
C ASP A 365 9.85 6.05 -14.72
N GLY A 366 8.55 6.01 -15.08
CA GLY A 366 8.08 5.39 -16.33
C GLY A 366 8.18 3.86 -16.36
N LYS A 367 8.30 3.21 -15.21
CA LYS A 367 8.44 1.77 -15.07
C LYS A 367 7.44 1.21 -14.06
N VAL A 368 7.07 -0.05 -14.22
CA VAL A 368 6.24 -0.83 -13.29
C VAL A 368 7.09 -1.95 -12.71
N TYR A 369 7.20 -2.00 -11.40
CA TYR A 369 7.98 -2.99 -10.64
C TYR A 369 7.05 -4.06 -10.08
N LEU A 370 7.36 -5.32 -10.35
CA LEU A 370 6.56 -6.49 -10.00
C LEU A 370 7.40 -7.48 -9.19
N THR A 371 7.02 -7.72 -7.94
CA THR A 371 7.74 -8.65 -7.05
C THR A 371 7.08 -10.03 -7.06
N CYS A 372 7.86 -11.07 -7.26
CA CYS A 372 7.46 -12.47 -7.17
C CYS A 372 7.98 -13.11 -5.87
N GLN A 373 7.23 -14.06 -5.34
CA GLN A 373 7.55 -14.75 -4.08
C GLN A 373 8.89 -15.51 -4.12
N ASP A 374 9.36 -15.92 -5.28
CA ASP A 374 10.65 -16.60 -5.45
C ASP A 374 11.87 -15.67 -5.42
N GLY A 375 11.67 -14.37 -5.18
CA GLY A 375 12.73 -13.36 -5.16
C GLY A 375 12.93 -12.64 -6.48
N THR A 376 12.24 -13.05 -7.55
CA THR A 376 12.31 -12.38 -8.86
C THR A 376 11.57 -11.03 -8.83
N VAL A 377 12.19 -10.01 -9.39
CA VAL A 377 11.57 -8.70 -9.62
C VAL A 377 11.63 -8.35 -11.09
N THR A 378 10.46 -8.36 -11.74
CA THR A 378 10.35 -7.96 -13.16
C THR A 378 10.06 -6.46 -13.24
N VAL A 379 10.82 -5.74 -14.04
CA VAL A 379 10.64 -4.33 -14.35
C VAL A 379 10.11 -4.21 -15.77
N VAL A 380 8.92 -3.63 -15.90
CA VAL A 380 8.23 -3.44 -17.18
C VAL A 380 8.15 -1.94 -17.48
N LYS A 381 8.38 -1.55 -18.71
CA LYS A 381 8.13 -0.17 -19.15
C LYS A 381 6.65 0.16 -19.05
N ALA A 382 6.34 1.28 -18.40
CA ALA A 382 4.97 1.75 -18.33
C ALA A 382 4.48 2.21 -19.70
N GLY A 383 3.24 1.87 -20.06
CA GLY A 383 2.67 2.27 -21.35
C GLY A 383 1.73 1.23 -21.94
N LYS A 384 1.24 1.51 -23.15
CA LYS A 384 0.27 0.68 -23.88
C LYS A 384 0.89 -0.51 -24.61
N THR A 385 2.22 -0.62 -24.64
CA THR A 385 2.95 -1.71 -25.28
C THR A 385 3.77 -2.44 -24.23
N PHE A 386 3.67 -3.76 -24.20
CA PHE A 386 4.42 -4.59 -23.26
C PHE A 386 5.91 -4.66 -23.63
N GLU A 387 6.77 -4.30 -22.69
CA GLU A 387 8.23 -4.36 -22.84
C GLU A 387 8.85 -4.65 -21.47
N VAL A 388 9.53 -5.79 -21.32
CA VAL A 388 10.32 -6.09 -20.11
C VAL A 388 11.64 -5.34 -20.21
N VAL A 389 11.90 -4.46 -19.24
CA VAL A 389 13.15 -3.69 -19.16
C VAL A 389 14.24 -4.50 -18.50
N ALA A 390 13.90 -5.20 -17.40
CA ALA A 390 14.84 -6.03 -16.66
C ALA A 390 14.12 -7.13 -15.87
N THR A 391 14.86 -8.18 -15.55
CA THR A 391 14.50 -9.21 -14.58
C THR A 391 15.64 -9.35 -13.58
N ASN A 392 15.34 -9.12 -12.31
CA ASN A 392 16.30 -9.09 -11.22
C ASN A 392 15.99 -10.21 -10.22
N GLU A 393 16.99 -10.67 -9.49
CA GLU A 393 16.84 -11.74 -8.51
C GLU A 393 17.42 -11.33 -7.16
N LEU A 394 16.72 -11.66 -6.08
CA LEU A 394 17.17 -11.57 -4.70
C LEU A 394 17.02 -12.94 -4.04
N SER A 395 17.94 -13.30 -3.15
CA SER A 395 17.97 -14.63 -2.50
C SER A 395 17.02 -14.73 -1.29
N ASP A 396 15.85 -14.10 -1.36
CA ASP A 396 14.84 -14.14 -0.29
C ASP A 396 13.43 -14.17 -0.90
N SER A 397 12.48 -14.73 -0.18
CA SER A 397 11.07 -14.74 -0.61
C SER A 397 10.45 -13.35 -0.44
N ILE A 398 9.76 -12.83 -1.47
CA ILE A 398 9.19 -11.48 -1.44
C ILE A 398 7.66 -11.55 -1.47
N ASN A 399 7.03 -11.13 -0.39
CA ASN A 399 5.56 -11.00 -0.30
C ASN A 399 5.11 -9.54 -0.17
N ALA A 400 6.02 -8.64 0.20
CA ALA A 400 5.74 -7.22 0.37
C ALA A 400 5.74 -6.45 -0.95
N THR A 401 5.00 -5.36 -0.99
CA THR A 401 5.07 -4.37 -2.07
C THR A 401 6.41 -3.62 -1.99
N PRO A 402 7.13 -3.40 -3.10
CA PRO A 402 8.36 -2.62 -3.06
C PRO A 402 8.07 -1.14 -2.74
N VAL A 403 9.04 -0.46 -2.15
CA VAL A 403 8.96 0.94 -1.76
C VAL A 403 9.99 1.75 -2.54
N VAL A 404 9.58 2.87 -3.11
CA VAL A 404 10.49 3.76 -3.84
C VAL A 404 10.56 5.11 -3.13
N ALA A 405 11.71 5.38 -2.53
CA ALA A 405 11.98 6.60 -1.79
C ALA A 405 13.48 6.87 -1.75
N ASN A 406 13.89 8.14 -1.64
CA ASN A 406 15.30 8.54 -1.51
C ASN A 406 16.19 8.01 -2.65
N ALA A 407 15.69 7.99 -3.88
CA ALA A 407 16.34 7.39 -5.06
C ALA A 407 16.70 5.90 -4.92
N HIS A 408 16.13 5.20 -3.93
CA HIS A 408 16.30 3.78 -3.71
C HIS A 408 14.99 3.02 -3.89
N ILE A 409 15.12 1.70 -4.11
CA ILE A 409 14.02 0.77 -3.95
C ILE A 409 14.30 -0.05 -2.69
N TYR A 410 13.40 0.03 -1.71
CA TYR A 410 13.46 -0.83 -0.52
C TYR A 410 12.55 -2.02 -0.74
N ILE A 411 13.14 -3.21 -0.66
CA ILE A 411 12.44 -4.49 -0.84
C ILE A 411 12.53 -5.29 0.45
N ARG A 412 11.38 -5.55 1.05
CA ARG A 412 11.30 -6.46 2.17
C ARG A 412 11.16 -7.90 1.64
N GLY A 413 12.18 -8.70 1.87
CA GLY A 413 12.10 -10.14 1.81
C GLY A 413 11.51 -10.72 3.09
N TRP A 414 11.33 -12.04 3.13
CA TRP A 414 10.81 -12.75 4.30
C TRP A 414 11.72 -12.60 5.52
N ASN A 415 13.05 -12.65 5.29
CA ASN A 415 14.08 -12.61 6.34
C ASN A 415 15.00 -11.38 6.31
N SER A 416 14.91 -10.56 5.28
CA SER A 416 15.84 -9.44 5.10
C SER A 416 15.17 -8.20 4.51
N LEU A 417 15.74 -7.05 4.78
CA LEU A 417 15.42 -5.80 4.09
C LEU A 417 16.59 -5.45 3.16
N TYR A 418 16.27 -5.10 1.92
CA TYR A 418 17.23 -4.70 0.90
C TYR A 418 17.03 -3.24 0.53
N ALA A 419 18.12 -2.51 0.32
CA ALA A 419 18.11 -1.23 -0.37
C ALA A 419 18.80 -1.40 -1.72
N ILE A 420 18.07 -1.09 -2.79
CA ILE A 420 18.54 -1.15 -4.17
C ILE A 420 18.78 0.28 -4.64
N GLY A 421 19.96 0.54 -5.12
CA GLY A 421 20.45 1.86 -5.54
C GLY A 421 21.96 1.99 -5.32
N LYS A 422 22.47 3.20 -5.54
CA LYS A 422 23.91 3.51 -5.34
C LYS A 422 24.14 4.21 -4.01
#